data_252feccb24af59ee377c49d79015c29f
#
_entry.id   252feccb24af59ee377c49d79015c29f
#
_cell.length_a   1.000
_cell.length_b   1.000
_cell.length_c   1.000
_cell.angle_alpha   90.00
_cell.angle_beta   90.00
_cell.angle_gamma   90.00
#
_symmetry.space_group_name_H-M   'P 1'
#
loop_
_entity.id
_entity.type
_entity.pdbx_description
1 polymer ?
#
loop_
_entity_poly.entity_id
_entity_poly.type
_entity_poly.pdbx_seq_one_letter_code
_entity_poly.pdbx_strand_id
1 'polypeptide(L)'
;MEDFEKSLESFLHHIALSRTGSQDTQDAYHRDVERFLTYLQDKDIHSFEDVKKEDIADYITQLRSGEFTGNKLSNASYARNLSSLKSFYRYLNRQEGIQNNPILLFHSVTNKRKLPEYLTFDQMETLLDHFDLTDPIALRDRSMIEVMYACGLRVSECAGLKVRDINLKERYLTVLGKESKERMVPFYPRCASLLEHYMQVIRPMLLKKQEDHGILFVNQRGLPITSRSIQNICEKAGRDAGISMHIHPHMIRHSFATHLLDNGADLRVVQELLGHENLQTTQIYTHVSQDRLANVVEKAHPNSKTNHK
;
A
#
# COMPACT_ATOMS: atom_id res chain seq x y z
N MET A 1 28.02 21.32 -7.63
CA MET A 1 27.67 19.95 -7.13
C MET A 1 27.13 20.01 -5.70
N GLU A 2 27.84 20.59 -4.75
CA GLU A 2 27.37 20.71 -3.36
C GLU A 2 25.99 21.37 -3.19
N ASP A 3 25.64 22.35 -4.03
CA ASP A 3 24.34 23.03 -3.94
C ASP A 3 23.15 22.13 -4.34
N PHE A 4 23.26 21.31 -5.38
CA PHE A 4 22.17 20.43 -5.83
C PHE A 4 21.90 19.29 -4.83
N GLU A 5 22.96 18.66 -4.33
CA GLU A 5 22.87 17.60 -3.33
C GLU A 5 22.27 18.14 -2.02
N LYS A 6 22.72 19.31 -1.59
CA LYS A 6 22.22 19.97 -0.40
C LYS A 6 20.73 20.33 -0.50
N SER A 7 20.30 20.84 -1.66
CA SER A 7 18.89 21.12 -1.93
C SER A 7 18.05 19.85 -1.92
N LEU A 8 18.56 18.73 -2.47
CA LEU A 8 17.89 17.44 -2.43
C LEU A 8 17.73 16.93 -0.97
N GLU A 9 18.81 16.93 -0.19
CA GLU A 9 18.78 16.50 1.22
C GLU A 9 17.78 17.35 2.04
N SER A 10 17.83 18.66 1.88
CA SER A 10 16.93 19.60 2.55
C SER A 10 15.47 19.37 2.16
N PHE A 11 15.21 19.10 0.88
CA PHE A 11 13.89 18.76 0.38
C PHE A 11 13.37 17.44 0.98
N LEU A 12 14.21 16.40 1.02
CA LEU A 12 13.84 15.11 1.61
C LEU A 12 13.54 15.23 3.11
N HIS A 13 14.34 16.04 3.82
CA HIS A 13 14.07 16.35 5.23
C HIS A 13 12.73 17.08 5.39
N HIS A 14 12.45 18.06 4.52
CA HIS A 14 11.16 18.75 4.51
C HIS A 14 9.98 17.79 4.25
N ILE A 15 10.13 16.84 3.32
CA ILE A 15 9.11 15.81 3.04
C ILE A 15 8.94 14.87 4.24
N ALA A 16 10.04 14.48 4.89
CA ALA A 16 10.00 13.62 6.08
C ALA A 16 9.19 14.24 7.23
N LEU A 17 9.28 15.55 7.41
CA LEU A 17 8.52 16.31 8.40
C LEU A 17 7.05 16.57 8.00
N SER A 18 6.70 16.33 6.73
CA SER A 18 5.35 16.54 6.24
C SER A 18 4.43 15.35 6.59
N ARG A 19 3.12 15.60 6.74
CA ARG A 19 2.12 14.54 6.99
C ARG A 19 2.06 13.46 5.91
N THR A 20 2.58 13.72 4.72
CA THR A 20 2.59 12.79 3.58
C THR A 20 3.91 12.03 3.42
N GLY A 21 4.88 12.25 4.27
CA GLY A 21 6.27 11.81 4.16
C GLY A 21 6.54 10.36 4.56
N SER A 22 5.77 9.37 4.05
CA SER A 22 6.12 7.95 4.27
C SER A 22 7.49 7.62 3.65
N GLN A 23 8.19 6.62 4.19
CA GLN A 23 9.49 6.17 3.68
C GLN A 23 9.43 5.87 2.16
N ASP A 24 8.39 5.16 1.72
CA ASP A 24 8.18 4.87 0.29
C ASP A 24 8.07 6.14 -0.57
N THR A 25 7.46 7.20 -0.01
CA THR A 25 7.33 8.50 -0.68
C THR A 25 8.68 9.21 -0.75
N GLN A 26 9.44 9.20 0.34
CA GLN A 26 10.79 9.78 0.39
C GLN A 26 11.71 9.07 -0.62
N ASP A 27 11.74 7.74 -0.63
CA ASP A 27 12.54 6.94 -1.54
C ASP A 27 12.15 7.17 -3.01
N ALA A 28 10.86 7.34 -3.28
CA ALA A 28 10.38 7.64 -4.63
C ALA A 28 10.81 9.05 -5.07
N TYR A 29 10.69 10.05 -4.19
CA TYR A 29 11.08 11.42 -4.47
C TYR A 29 12.59 11.56 -4.61
N HIS A 30 13.36 10.90 -3.74
CA HIS A 30 14.81 10.83 -3.86
C HIS A 30 15.22 10.35 -5.26
N ARG A 31 14.79 9.15 -5.65
CA ARG A 31 15.15 8.59 -6.97
C ARG A 31 14.72 9.45 -8.15
N ASP A 32 13.55 10.09 -8.05
CA ASP A 32 13.03 10.92 -9.15
C ASP A 32 13.79 12.23 -9.29
N VAL A 33 14.11 12.90 -8.17
CA VAL A 33 14.84 14.17 -8.16
C VAL A 33 16.32 13.92 -8.45
N GLU A 34 16.96 12.92 -7.84
CA GLU A 34 18.35 12.53 -8.10
C GLU A 34 18.60 12.32 -9.60
N ARG A 35 17.71 11.58 -10.27
CA ARG A 35 17.80 11.38 -11.73
C ARG A 35 17.74 12.70 -12.51
N PHE A 36 16.92 13.63 -12.09
CA PHE A 36 16.83 14.94 -12.71
C PHE A 36 18.10 15.76 -12.47
N LEU A 37 18.67 15.72 -11.27
CA LEU A 37 19.92 16.40 -10.94
C LEU A 37 21.09 15.84 -11.75
N THR A 38 21.17 14.51 -11.92
CA THR A 38 22.15 13.87 -12.80
C THR A 38 22.02 14.37 -14.24
N TYR A 39 20.78 14.45 -14.76
CA TYR A 39 20.55 15.00 -16.09
C TYR A 39 21.04 16.46 -16.22
N LEU A 40 20.80 17.32 -15.22
CA LEU A 40 21.27 18.70 -15.24
C LEU A 40 22.81 18.77 -15.25
N GLN A 41 23.46 17.89 -14.49
CA GLN A 41 24.93 17.79 -14.48
C GLN A 41 25.48 17.36 -15.85
N ASP A 42 24.87 16.37 -16.49
CA ASP A 42 25.24 15.90 -17.82
C ASP A 42 25.09 16.98 -18.91
N LYS A 43 24.21 17.96 -18.67
CA LYS A 43 23.97 19.13 -19.54
C LYS A 43 24.80 20.36 -19.15
N ASP A 44 25.72 20.23 -18.18
CA ASP A 44 26.53 21.33 -17.65
C ASP A 44 25.70 22.50 -17.09
N ILE A 45 24.52 22.19 -16.52
CA ILE A 45 23.64 23.16 -15.87
C ILE A 45 23.93 23.12 -14.37
N HIS A 46 24.38 24.25 -13.81
CA HIS A 46 24.84 24.33 -12.43
C HIS A 46 23.90 25.11 -11.48
N SER A 47 22.86 25.75 -12.02
CA SER A 47 21.88 26.51 -11.24
C SER A 47 20.45 26.18 -11.65
N PHE A 48 19.53 26.09 -10.66
CA PHE A 48 18.11 25.92 -10.93
C PHE A 48 17.48 27.11 -11.67
N GLU A 49 18.07 28.30 -11.54
CA GLU A 49 17.62 29.50 -12.26
C GLU A 49 17.94 29.42 -13.76
N ASP A 50 18.97 28.67 -14.16
CA ASP A 50 19.39 28.52 -15.54
C ASP A 50 18.62 27.43 -16.31
N VAL A 51 17.83 26.62 -15.61
CA VAL A 51 17.05 25.53 -16.24
C VAL A 51 15.95 26.11 -17.13
N LYS A 52 15.99 25.79 -18.41
CA LYS A 52 15.03 26.26 -19.40
C LYS A 52 13.91 25.24 -19.62
N LYS A 53 12.83 25.70 -20.23
CA LYS A 53 11.72 24.84 -20.65
C LYS A 53 12.16 23.72 -21.59
N GLU A 54 13.13 24.02 -22.45
CA GLU A 54 13.70 23.09 -23.43
C GLU A 54 14.44 21.96 -22.74
N ASP A 55 15.14 22.24 -21.63
CA ASP A 55 15.85 21.23 -20.82
C ASP A 55 14.86 20.26 -20.17
N ILE A 56 13.74 20.78 -19.65
CA ILE A 56 12.67 19.95 -19.11
C ILE A 56 12.03 19.09 -20.20
N ALA A 57 11.81 19.64 -21.41
CA ALA A 57 11.24 18.88 -22.53
C ALA A 57 12.18 17.73 -22.97
N ASP A 58 13.50 17.99 -23.03
CA ASP A 58 14.51 17.00 -23.34
C ASP A 58 14.58 15.92 -22.25
N TYR A 59 14.66 16.32 -20.97
CA TYR A 59 14.60 15.38 -19.85
C TYR A 59 13.38 14.45 -19.90
N ILE A 60 12.20 15.02 -20.15
CA ILE A 60 10.96 14.24 -20.27
C ILE A 60 11.04 13.25 -21.45
N THR A 61 11.63 13.64 -22.56
CA THR A 61 11.79 12.78 -23.72
C THR A 61 12.71 11.60 -23.42
N GLN A 62 13.86 11.84 -22.80
CA GLN A 62 14.81 10.81 -22.38
C GLN A 62 14.21 9.90 -21.29
N LEU A 63 13.45 10.48 -20.35
CA LEU A 63 12.74 9.73 -19.32
C LEU A 63 11.72 8.75 -19.92
N ARG A 64 10.99 9.18 -20.96
CA ARG A 64 9.98 8.35 -21.64
C ARG A 64 10.57 7.32 -22.57
N SER A 65 11.69 7.61 -23.24
CA SER A 65 12.40 6.66 -24.10
C SER A 65 13.00 5.49 -23.31
N GLY A 66 13.26 5.70 -22.01
CA GLY A 66 13.91 4.73 -21.15
C GLY A 66 15.43 4.85 -21.13
N GLU A 67 15.97 5.94 -21.62
CA GLU A 67 17.42 6.20 -21.69
C GLU A 67 18.09 6.14 -20.31
N PHE A 68 17.40 6.67 -19.26
CA PHE A 68 17.89 6.62 -17.88
C PHE A 68 17.67 5.28 -17.16
N THR A 69 16.78 4.43 -17.65
CA THR A 69 16.32 3.23 -16.89
C THR A 69 16.47 1.93 -17.66
N GLY A 70 16.94 2.00 -18.90
CA GLY A 70 17.00 0.85 -19.81
C GLY A 70 15.66 0.35 -20.32
N ASN A 71 14.54 0.87 -19.78
CA ASN A 71 13.18 0.49 -20.14
C ASN A 71 12.25 1.70 -20.19
N LYS A 72 11.30 1.69 -21.12
CA LYS A 72 10.27 2.73 -21.21
C LYS A 72 9.47 2.83 -19.92
N LEU A 73 9.35 4.04 -19.37
CA LEU A 73 8.54 4.29 -18.20
C LEU A 73 7.04 4.15 -18.49
N SER A 74 6.34 3.55 -17.56
CA SER A 74 4.88 3.54 -17.58
C SER A 74 4.31 4.96 -17.42
N ASN A 75 3.10 5.20 -17.93
CA ASN A 75 2.43 6.50 -17.75
C ASN A 75 2.26 6.87 -16.27
N ALA A 76 2.05 5.89 -15.39
CA ALA A 76 1.95 6.11 -13.95
C ALA A 76 3.29 6.55 -13.34
N SER A 77 4.39 5.88 -13.71
CA SER A 77 5.75 6.25 -13.26
C SER A 77 6.17 7.62 -13.78
N TYR A 78 5.81 7.96 -15.03
CA TYR A 78 6.01 9.28 -15.59
C TYR A 78 5.23 10.36 -14.81
N ALA A 79 3.94 10.14 -14.57
CA ALA A 79 3.11 11.08 -13.83
C ALA A 79 3.63 11.29 -12.39
N ARG A 80 4.12 10.22 -11.74
CA ARG A 80 4.75 10.29 -10.43
C ARG A 80 6.02 11.13 -10.47
N ASN A 81 6.94 10.86 -11.41
CA ASN A 81 8.18 11.63 -11.56
C ASN A 81 7.89 13.12 -11.76
N LEU A 82 6.96 13.46 -12.65
CA LEU A 82 6.56 14.84 -12.86
C LEU A 82 5.97 15.49 -11.59
N SER A 83 5.23 14.74 -10.79
CA SER A 83 4.70 15.19 -9.49
C SER A 83 5.84 15.44 -8.48
N SER A 84 6.82 14.55 -8.42
CA SER A 84 8.03 14.69 -7.57
C SER A 84 8.80 15.96 -7.91
N LEU A 85 9.06 16.22 -9.19
CA LEU A 85 9.75 17.42 -9.64
C LEU A 85 8.96 18.71 -9.38
N LYS A 86 7.63 18.69 -9.58
CA LYS A 86 6.77 19.83 -9.22
C LYS A 86 6.80 20.14 -7.74
N SER A 87 6.85 19.11 -6.90
CA SER A 87 6.97 19.25 -5.45
C SER A 87 8.34 19.83 -5.08
N PHE A 88 9.40 19.35 -5.71
CA PHE A 88 10.75 19.83 -5.51
C PHE A 88 10.90 21.31 -5.91
N TYR A 89 10.49 21.71 -7.11
CA TYR A 89 10.54 23.11 -7.53
C TYR A 89 9.66 24.04 -6.67
N ARG A 90 8.53 23.55 -6.15
CA ARG A 90 7.72 24.29 -5.18
C ARG A 90 8.47 24.51 -3.88
N TYR A 91 9.24 23.53 -3.43
CA TYR A 91 10.12 23.63 -2.27
C TYR A 91 11.24 24.65 -2.53
N LEU A 92 11.97 24.53 -3.64
CA LEU A 92 13.02 25.47 -4.02
C LEU A 92 12.52 26.93 -4.04
N ASN A 93 11.35 27.17 -4.61
CA ASN A 93 10.75 28.50 -4.65
C ASN A 93 10.43 29.02 -3.25
N ARG A 94 9.86 28.18 -2.37
CA ARG A 94 9.42 28.62 -1.03
C ARG A 94 10.55 28.76 -0.02
N GLN A 95 11.54 27.88 -0.08
CA GLN A 95 12.57 27.77 0.96
C GLN A 95 13.93 28.33 0.50
N GLU A 96 14.22 28.25 -0.78
CA GLU A 96 15.50 28.67 -1.34
C GLU A 96 15.39 29.92 -2.24
N GLY A 97 14.18 30.43 -2.44
CA GLY A 97 13.93 31.67 -3.18
C GLY A 97 14.08 31.58 -4.69
N ILE A 98 14.24 30.38 -5.26
CA ILE A 98 14.33 30.15 -6.70
C ILE A 98 13.05 30.57 -7.39
N GLN A 99 13.11 31.59 -8.26
CA GLN A 99 11.92 32.11 -8.95
C GLN A 99 11.58 31.33 -10.20
N ASN A 100 12.56 30.74 -10.86
CA ASN A 100 12.40 29.95 -12.04
C ASN A 100 11.71 28.60 -11.73
N ASN A 101 10.60 28.30 -12.42
CA ASN A 101 9.88 27.03 -12.24
C ASN A 101 9.38 26.50 -13.61
N PRO A 102 10.30 26.01 -14.46
CA PRO A 102 9.96 25.59 -15.81
C PRO A 102 9.09 24.34 -15.87
N ILE A 103 9.06 23.53 -14.78
CA ILE A 103 8.27 22.29 -14.72
C ILE A 103 6.75 22.52 -14.65
N LEU A 104 6.29 23.72 -14.27
CA LEU A 104 4.85 24.03 -14.18
C LEU A 104 4.13 23.92 -15.52
N LEU A 105 4.84 24.17 -16.63
CA LEU A 105 4.28 24.12 -17.97
C LEU A 105 3.97 22.70 -18.46
N PHE A 106 4.52 21.69 -17.79
CA PHE A 106 4.36 20.30 -18.20
C PHE A 106 3.26 19.62 -17.36
N HIS A 107 2.37 18.94 -18.06
CA HIS A 107 1.26 18.23 -17.43
C HIS A 107 1.40 16.73 -17.71
N SER A 108 1.08 15.91 -16.71
CA SER A 108 0.93 14.48 -16.95
C SER A 108 -0.27 14.26 -17.86
N VAL A 109 -0.13 13.40 -18.85
CA VAL A 109 -1.29 12.91 -19.58
C VAL A 109 -2.16 12.19 -18.55
N THR A 110 -3.31 12.78 -18.23
CA THR A 110 -4.29 12.12 -17.37
C THR A 110 -4.74 10.86 -18.12
N ASN A 111 -4.27 9.70 -17.68
CA ASN A 111 -4.94 8.47 -18.07
C ASN A 111 -6.42 8.65 -17.72
N LYS A 112 -7.32 8.37 -18.68
CA LYS A 112 -8.74 8.20 -18.37
C LYS A 112 -8.77 7.36 -17.08
N ARG A 113 -9.39 7.89 -16.02
CA ARG A 113 -9.54 7.14 -14.76
C ARG A 113 -10.16 5.81 -15.14
N LYS A 114 -9.36 4.74 -15.10
CA LYS A 114 -9.92 3.39 -15.10
C LYS A 114 -10.88 3.36 -13.93
N LEU A 115 -12.09 2.88 -14.16
CA LEU A 115 -13.00 2.58 -13.06
C LEU A 115 -12.22 1.74 -12.05
N PRO A 116 -12.35 2.00 -10.74
CA PRO A 116 -11.66 1.22 -9.73
C PRO A 116 -12.01 -0.26 -9.94
N GLU A 117 -11.01 -1.06 -10.19
CA GLU A 117 -11.20 -2.50 -10.37
C GLU A 117 -11.32 -3.13 -8.97
N TYR A 118 -12.39 -3.85 -8.71
CA TYR A 118 -12.59 -4.67 -7.52
C TYR A 118 -13.08 -6.06 -7.94
N LEU A 119 -12.85 -7.05 -7.09
CA LEU A 119 -13.37 -8.40 -7.29
C LEU A 119 -14.83 -8.44 -6.86
N THR A 120 -15.69 -9.09 -7.65
CA THR A 120 -17.02 -9.45 -7.17
C THR A 120 -16.91 -10.45 -6.01
N PHE A 121 -18.01 -10.65 -5.28
CA PHE A 121 -18.03 -11.64 -4.20
C PHE A 121 -17.63 -13.03 -4.69
N ASP A 122 -18.21 -13.51 -5.80
CA ASP A 122 -17.91 -14.81 -6.37
C ASP A 122 -16.44 -14.94 -6.82
N GLN A 123 -15.87 -13.87 -7.37
CA GLN A 123 -14.45 -13.86 -7.73
C GLN A 123 -13.56 -13.89 -6.49
N MET A 124 -13.97 -13.22 -5.41
CA MET A 124 -13.24 -13.25 -4.15
C MET A 124 -13.28 -14.64 -3.51
N GLU A 125 -14.43 -15.31 -3.50
CA GLU A 125 -14.55 -16.70 -3.04
C GLU A 125 -13.72 -17.65 -3.92
N THR A 126 -13.80 -17.52 -5.25
CA THR A 126 -12.96 -18.29 -6.18
C THR A 126 -11.47 -18.10 -5.88
N LEU A 127 -11.04 -16.86 -5.62
CA LEU A 127 -9.66 -16.55 -5.23
C LEU A 127 -9.28 -17.19 -3.90
N LEU A 128 -10.20 -17.24 -2.96
CA LEU A 128 -9.93 -17.78 -1.65
C LEU A 128 -9.97 -19.33 -1.65
N ASP A 129 -10.84 -19.94 -2.40
CA ASP A 129 -11.10 -21.40 -2.37
C ASP A 129 -10.15 -22.22 -3.26
N HIS A 130 -9.36 -21.58 -4.14
CA HIS A 130 -8.43 -22.30 -4.99
C HIS A 130 -7.20 -22.87 -4.24
N PHE A 131 -6.92 -22.41 -3.01
CA PHE A 131 -5.76 -22.83 -2.25
C PHE A 131 -5.92 -24.26 -1.70
N ASP A 132 -4.91 -25.09 -1.90
CA ASP A 132 -4.81 -26.38 -1.23
C ASP A 132 -4.34 -26.19 0.23
N LEU A 133 -5.27 -26.33 1.15
CA LEU A 133 -5.00 -26.12 2.59
C LEU A 133 -4.16 -27.24 3.22
N THR A 134 -3.84 -28.31 2.50
CA THR A 134 -2.91 -29.35 2.95
C THR A 134 -1.44 -28.93 2.76
N ASP A 135 -1.16 -27.97 1.86
CA ASP A 135 0.16 -27.38 1.69
C ASP A 135 0.35 -26.21 2.68
N PRO A 136 1.37 -26.27 3.57
CA PRO A 136 1.65 -25.20 4.53
C PRO A 136 1.84 -23.81 3.92
N ILE A 137 2.41 -23.74 2.71
CA ILE A 137 2.65 -22.47 2.03
C ILE A 137 1.34 -21.91 1.45
N ALA A 138 0.53 -22.75 0.83
CA ALA A 138 -0.77 -22.37 0.33
C ALA A 138 -1.71 -21.93 1.47
N LEU A 139 -1.70 -22.63 2.60
CA LEU A 139 -2.47 -22.24 3.78
C LEU A 139 -2.01 -20.88 4.33
N ARG A 140 -0.69 -20.61 4.42
CA ARG A 140 -0.16 -19.30 4.78
C ARG A 140 -0.67 -18.22 3.82
N ASP A 141 -0.58 -18.46 2.50
CA ASP A 141 -0.99 -17.50 1.46
C ASP A 141 -2.50 -17.23 1.53
N ARG A 142 -3.29 -18.29 1.71
CA ARG A 142 -4.73 -18.19 1.93
C ARG A 142 -5.06 -17.36 3.18
N SER A 143 -4.42 -17.65 4.31
CA SER A 143 -4.63 -16.92 5.56
C SER A 143 -4.31 -15.43 5.41
N MET A 144 -3.25 -15.11 4.70
CA MET A 144 -2.80 -13.75 4.46
C MET A 144 -3.79 -12.98 3.57
N ILE A 145 -4.26 -13.56 2.46
CA ILE A 145 -5.26 -12.93 1.58
C ILE A 145 -6.60 -12.79 2.31
N GLU A 146 -7.00 -13.82 3.08
CA GLU A 146 -8.22 -13.78 3.91
C GLU A 146 -8.20 -12.61 4.90
N VAL A 147 -7.11 -12.43 5.65
CA VAL A 147 -6.96 -11.31 6.61
C VAL A 147 -7.00 -9.96 5.88
N MET A 148 -6.33 -9.85 4.74
CA MET A 148 -6.36 -8.62 3.96
C MET A 148 -7.77 -8.27 3.49
N TYR A 149 -8.57 -9.26 3.10
CA TYR A 149 -9.96 -9.08 2.71
C TYR A 149 -10.87 -8.86 3.91
N ALA A 150 -10.73 -9.63 5.00
CA ALA A 150 -11.56 -9.51 6.19
C ALA A 150 -11.43 -8.14 6.89
N CYS A 151 -10.25 -7.55 6.83
CA CYS A 151 -9.91 -6.33 7.57
C CYS A 151 -9.57 -5.13 6.67
N GLY A 152 -9.61 -5.28 5.37
CA GLY A 152 -9.28 -4.22 4.42
C GLY A 152 -7.86 -3.67 4.61
N LEU A 153 -6.86 -4.49 4.90
CA LEU A 153 -5.50 -4.06 5.21
C LEU A 153 -4.77 -3.50 3.98
N ARG A 154 -3.89 -2.51 4.22
CA ARG A 154 -2.85 -2.14 3.26
C ARG A 154 -1.79 -3.24 3.21
N VAL A 155 -1.09 -3.38 2.09
CA VAL A 155 -0.03 -4.39 1.95
C VAL A 155 1.07 -4.24 3.00
N SER A 156 1.48 -3.03 3.32
CA SER A 156 2.48 -2.75 4.36
C SER A 156 1.98 -3.07 5.76
N GLU A 157 0.69 -2.82 6.05
CA GLU A 157 0.06 -3.19 7.31
C GLU A 157 0.05 -4.72 7.47
N CYS A 158 -0.32 -5.46 6.43
CA CYS A 158 -0.30 -6.92 6.43
C CYS A 158 1.13 -7.48 6.61
N ALA A 159 2.12 -6.91 5.93
CA ALA A 159 3.52 -7.33 6.05
C ALA A 159 4.11 -7.09 7.45
N GLY A 160 3.69 -6.00 8.10
CA GLY A 160 4.15 -5.61 9.44
C GLY A 160 3.33 -6.16 10.60
N LEU A 161 2.24 -6.90 10.34
CA LEU A 161 1.34 -7.42 11.36
C LEU A 161 2.06 -8.41 12.29
N LYS A 162 1.88 -8.25 13.59
CA LYS A 162 2.52 -9.11 14.61
C LYS A 162 1.52 -10.08 15.22
N VAL A 163 2.03 -11.20 15.72
CA VAL A 163 1.22 -12.20 16.44
C VAL A 163 0.45 -11.58 17.59
N ARG A 164 1.07 -10.68 18.34
CA ARG A 164 0.46 -9.97 19.48
C ARG A 164 -0.67 -9.01 19.11
N ASP A 165 -0.73 -8.61 17.85
CA ASP A 165 -1.76 -7.67 17.37
C ASP A 165 -3.10 -8.38 17.08
N ILE A 166 -3.13 -9.73 17.15
CA ILE A 166 -4.30 -10.56 16.88
C ILE A 166 -4.97 -11.00 18.18
N ASN A 167 -6.24 -10.66 18.33
CA ASN A 167 -7.09 -11.21 19.38
C ASN A 167 -8.09 -12.20 18.76
N LEU A 168 -7.77 -13.48 18.78
CA LEU A 168 -8.61 -14.54 18.22
C LEU A 168 -9.93 -14.70 18.99
N LYS A 169 -9.90 -14.53 20.32
CA LYS A 169 -11.08 -14.69 21.19
C LYS A 169 -12.14 -13.65 20.87
N GLU A 170 -11.74 -12.39 20.81
CA GLU A 170 -12.64 -11.26 20.56
C GLU A 170 -12.74 -10.93 19.05
N ARG A 171 -12.02 -11.67 18.20
CA ARG A 171 -12.04 -11.57 16.74
C ARG A 171 -11.75 -10.16 16.20
N TYR A 172 -10.69 -9.55 16.68
CA TYR A 172 -10.19 -8.29 16.11
C TYR A 172 -8.66 -8.31 15.99
N LEU A 173 -8.15 -7.43 15.16
CA LEU A 173 -6.73 -7.13 15.10
C LEU A 173 -6.50 -5.63 15.27
N THR A 174 -5.32 -5.29 15.80
CA THR A 174 -4.85 -3.91 15.95
C THR A 174 -3.88 -3.59 14.83
N VAL A 175 -4.14 -2.52 14.09
CA VAL A 175 -3.30 -2.06 12.98
C VAL A 175 -2.69 -0.72 13.35
N LEU A 176 -1.37 -0.64 13.25
CA LEU A 176 -0.66 0.61 13.37
C LEU A 176 -0.76 1.38 12.05
N GLY A 177 -1.50 2.47 12.05
CA GLY A 177 -1.64 3.39 10.93
C GLY A 177 -0.50 4.41 10.85
N LYS A 178 -0.65 5.39 9.97
CA LYS A 178 0.26 6.55 9.92
C LYS A 178 0.20 7.34 11.24
N GLU A 179 1.27 8.06 11.56
CA GLU A 179 1.41 8.84 12.81
C GLU A 179 1.27 8.00 14.09
N SER A 180 1.59 6.69 14.02
CA SER A 180 1.49 5.76 15.17
C SER A 180 0.07 5.64 15.75
N LYS A 181 -0.97 5.99 14.99
CA LYS A 181 -2.35 5.81 15.41
C LYS A 181 -2.76 4.36 15.19
N GLU A 182 -3.21 3.73 16.26
CA GLU A 182 -3.75 2.37 16.22
C GLU A 182 -5.23 2.41 15.87
N ARG A 183 -5.67 1.42 15.08
CA ARG A 183 -7.09 1.14 14.87
C ARG A 183 -7.37 -0.34 15.09
N MET A 184 -8.51 -0.63 15.66
CA MET A 184 -9.00 -1.99 15.81
C MET A 184 -9.92 -2.34 14.65
N VAL A 185 -9.69 -3.49 14.04
CA VAL A 185 -10.48 -3.97 12.90
C VAL A 185 -11.00 -5.37 13.24
N PRO A 186 -12.33 -5.55 13.35
CA PRO A 186 -12.93 -6.87 13.59
C PRO A 186 -12.84 -7.74 12.34
N PHE A 187 -12.84 -9.07 12.55
CA PHE A 187 -12.88 -10.06 11.49
C PHE A 187 -13.87 -11.18 11.81
N TYR A 188 -14.35 -11.85 10.77
CA TYR A 188 -15.39 -12.86 10.88
C TYR A 188 -14.86 -14.24 11.34
N PRO A 189 -15.71 -15.17 11.81
CA PRO A 189 -15.31 -16.45 12.41
C PRO A 189 -14.44 -17.33 11.52
N ARG A 190 -14.72 -17.44 10.21
CA ARG A 190 -13.92 -18.23 9.26
C ARG A 190 -12.46 -17.73 9.21
N CYS A 191 -12.25 -16.42 9.20
CA CYS A 191 -10.93 -15.82 9.26
C CYS A 191 -10.23 -16.15 10.58
N ALA A 192 -10.95 -16.12 11.71
CA ALA A 192 -10.42 -16.48 13.03
C ALA A 192 -9.89 -17.92 13.05
N SER A 193 -10.71 -18.88 12.59
CA SER A 193 -10.33 -20.29 12.58
C SER A 193 -9.11 -20.57 11.69
N LEU A 194 -9.04 -19.92 10.54
CA LEU A 194 -7.91 -20.05 9.61
C LEU A 194 -6.62 -19.45 10.20
N LEU A 195 -6.74 -18.26 10.83
CA LEU A 195 -5.62 -17.63 11.53
C LEU A 195 -5.13 -18.46 12.71
N GLU A 196 -6.04 -19.02 13.48
CA GLU A 196 -5.71 -19.88 14.63
C GLU A 196 -4.88 -21.08 14.15
N HIS A 197 -5.35 -21.79 13.13
CA HIS A 197 -4.62 -22.92 12.55
C HIS A 197 -3.25 -22.51 11.98
N TYR A 198 -3.20 -21.39 11.26
CA TYR A 198 -1.93 -20.85 10.77
C TYR A 198 -0.96 -20.54 11.92
N MET A 199 -1.40 -19.83 12.94
CA MET A 199 -0.55 -19.38 14.05
C MET A 199 -0.06 -20.53 14.93
N GLN A 200 -0.94 -21.53 15.19
CA GLN A 200 -0.62 -22.63 16.11
C GLN A 200 0.15 -23.77 15.43
N VAL A 201 -0.08 -24.02 14.15
CA VAL A 201 0.47 -25.19 13.44
C VAL A 201 1.46 -24.79 12.37
N ILE A 202 1.02 -23.97 11.41
CA ILE A 202 1.81 -23.72 10.20
C ILE A 202 2.98 -22.75 10.44
N ARG A 203 2.72 -21.64 11.15
CA ARG A 203 3.76 -20.64 11.43
C ARG A 203 4.95 -21.23 12.19
N PRO A 204 4.79 -22.04 13.25
CA PRO A 204 5.90 -22.71 13.93
C PRO A 204 6.68 -23.65 12.99
N MET A 205 5.99 -24.37 12.11
CA MET A 205 6.66 -25.21 11.10
C MET A 205 7.52 -24.39 10.12
N LEU A 206 7.04 -23.22 9.70
CA LEU A 206 7.76 -22.33 8.79
C LEU A 206 8.92 -21.61 9.48
N LEU A 207 8.79 -21.23 10.75
CA LEU A 207 9.88 -20.66 11.55
C LEU A 207 11.04 -21.64 11.70
N LYS A 208 10.77 -22.94 11.72
CA LYS A 208 11.78 -24.00 11.90
C LYS A 208 12.59 -23.78 13.19
N LYS A 209 13.90 -23.49 13.03
CA LYS A 209 14.82 -23.19 14.13
C LYS A 209 15.16 -21.70 14.23
N GLN A 210 14.46 -20.84 13.48
CA GLN A 210 14.67 -19.41 13.57
C GLN A 210 14.10 -18.88 14.89
N GLU A 211 14.76 -17.88 15.43
CA GLU A 211 14.22 -17.11 16.56
C GLU A 211 12.92 -16.41 16.14
N ASP A 212 11.90 -16.45 17.01
CA ASP A 212 10.62 -15.84 16.72
C ASP A 212 10.69 -14.29 16.83
N HIS A 213 10.72 -13.63 15.72
CA HIS A 213 10.72 -12.17 15.62
C HIS A 213 9.34 -11.52 15.81
N GLY A 214 8.29 -12.32 16.10
CA GLY A 214 6.94 -11.85 16.40
C GLY A 214 6.10 -11.40 15.20
N ILE A 215 6.64 -11.35 13.97
CA ILE A 215 5.84 -11.02 12.77
C ILE A 215 4.91 -12.21 12.45
N LEU A 216 3.65 -11.89 12.11
CA LEU A 216 2.63 -12.89 11.86
C LEU A 216 2.96 -13.74 10.62
N PHE A 217 3.12 -13.13 9.46
CA PHE A 217 3.36 -13.87 8.21
C PHE A 217 4.84 -14.00 7.90
N VAL A 218 5.27 -15.25 7.71
CA VAL A 218 6.65 -15.60 7.43
C VAL A 218 6.80 -16.30 6.08
N ASN A 219 7.94 -16.14 5.45
CA ASN A 219 8.28 -16.83 4.20
C ASN A 219 8.76 -18.27 4.46
N GLN A 220 9.08 -19.01 3.40
CA GLN A 220 9.56 -20.41 3.49
C GLN A 220 10.88 -20.58 4.27
N ARG A 221 11.62 -19.48 4.51
CA ARG A 221 12.86 -19.47 5.28
C ARG A 221 12.64 -19.08 6.75
N GLY A 222 11.39 -18.84 7.16
CA GLY A 222 11.05 -18.37 8.51
C GLY A 222 11.29 -16.88 8.74
N LEU A 223 11.63 -16.11 7.71
CA LEU A 223 11.83 -14.66 7.79
C LEU A 223 10.53 -13.90 7.51
N PRO A 224 10.40 -12.64 7.99
CA PRO A 224 9.24 -11.80 7.69
C PRO A 224 8.95 -11.73 6.19
N ILE A 225 7.67 -11.80 5.83
CA ILE A 225 7.25 -11.62 4.44
C ILE A 225 7.29 -10.14 4.07
N THR A 226 7.71 -9.83 2.83
CA THR A 226 7.78 -8.45 2.36
C THR A 226 6.52 -8.03 1.60
N SER A 227 6.21 -6.74 1.55
CA SER A 227 5.12 -6.20 0.71
C SER A 227 5.24 -6.64 -0.76
N ARG A 228 6.46 -6.74 -1.29
CA ARG A 228 6.69 -7.23 -2.66
C ARG A 228 6.32 -8.69 -2.82
N SER A 229 6.67 -9.53 -1.82
CA SER A 229 6.27 -10.94 -1.84
C SER A 229 4.76 -11.10 -1.79
N ILE A 230 4.06 -10.29 -0.96
CA ILE A 230 2.60 -10.28 -0.89
C ILE A 230 1.97 -9.91 -2.23
N GLN A 231 2.49 -8.89 -2.92
CA GLN A 231 2.04 -8.53 -4.27
C GLN A 231 2.16 -9.69 -5.25
N ASN A 232 3.33 -10.35 -5.27
CA ASN A 232 3.58 -11.50 -6.16
C ASN A 232 2.66 -12.69 -5.84
N ILE A 233 2.36 -12.92 -4.55
CA ILE A 233 1.43 -13.98 -4.11
C ILE A 233 0.01 -13.67 -4.58
N CYS A 234 -0.49 -12.44 -4.42
CA CYS A 234 -1.81 -12.05 -4.90
C CYS A 234 -1.92 -12.22 -6.42
N GLU A 235 -0.90 -11.78 -7.17
CA GLU A 235 -0.88 -11.92 -8.62
C GLU A 235 -0.88 -13.39 -9.06
N LYS A 236 -0.05 -14.22 -8.42
CA LYS A 236 0.01 -15.66 -8.68
C LYS A 236 -1.32 -16.33 -8.35
N ALA A 237 -1.89 -16.05 -7.19
CA ALA A 237 -3.17 -16.60 -6.75
C ALA A 237 -4.30 -16.28 -7.74
N GLY A 238 -4.35 -15.04 -8.25
CA GLY A 238 -5.34 -14.68 -9.28
C GLY A 238 -5.21 -15.47 -10.58
N ARG A 239 -3.96 -15.68 -11.05
CA ARG A 239 -3.71 -16.52 -12.24
C ARG A 239 -4.10 -17.98 -12.00
N ASP A 240 -3.69 -18.54 -10.86
CA ASP A 240 -3.94 -19.94 -10.51
C ASP A 240 -5.46 -20.20 -10.32
N ALA A 241 -6.20 -19.21 -9.79
CA ALA A 241 -7.66 -19.25 -9.66
C ALA A 241 -8.41 -19.00 -10.99
N GLY A 242 -7.71 -18.78 -12.11
CA GLY A 242 -8.35 -18.53 -13.42
C GLY A 242 -9.02 -17.15 -13.54
N ILE A 243 -8.69 -16.20 -12.68
CA ILE A 243 -9.25 -14.84 -12.73
C ILE A 243 -8.47 -14.02 -13.76
N SER A 244 -9.16 -13.50 -14.78
CA SER A 244 -8.55 -12.77 -15.89
C SER A 244 -7.96 -11.40 -15.52
N MET A 245 -8.36 -10.84 -14.38
CA MET A 245 -7.84 -9.57 -13.86
C MET A 245 -6.52 -9.75 -13.15
N HIS A 246 -5.65 -8.73 -13.22
CA HIS A 246 -4.39 -8.69 -12.46
C HIS A 246 -4.67 -8.38 -10.99
N ILE A 247 -4.68 -9.42 -10.15
CA ILE A 247 -4.98 -9.28 -8.73
C ILE A 247 -3.80 -8.64 -7.99
N HIS A 248 -4.08 -7.62 -7.19
CA HIS A 248 -3.11 -6.94 -6.35
C HIS A 248 -3.74 -6.52 -5.00
N PRO A 249 -2.92 -6.27 -3.95
CA PRO A 249 -3.40 -5.96 -2.60
C PRO A 249 -4.42 -4.83 -2.51
N HIS A 250 -4.25 -3.76 -3.29
CA HIS A 250 -5.19 -2.65 -3.29
C HIS A 250 -6.57 -3.03 -3.82
N MET A 251 -6.63 -3.97 -4.78
CA MET A 251 -7.89 -4.50 -5.31
C MET A 251 -8.64 -5.28 -4.22
N ILE A 252 -7.94 -6.12 -3.43
CA ILE A 252 -8.54 -6.86 -2.31
C ILE A 252 -9.14 -5.89 -1.29
N ARG A 253 -8.38 -4.87 -0.89
CA ARG A 253 -8.87 -3.84 0.03
C ARG A 253 -10.03 -3.04 -0.55
N HIS A 254 -10.04 -2.76 -1.85
CA HIS A 254 -11.14 -2.08 -2.51
C HIS A 254 -12.39 -2.95 -2.54
N SER A 255 -12.23 -4.26 -2.79
CA SER A 255 -13.33 -5.24 -2.72
C SER A 255 -13.95 -5.29 -1.31
N PHE A 256 -13.15 -5.30 -0.25
CA PHE A 256 -13.65 -5.19 1.13
C PHE A 256 -14.54 -3.96 1.30
N ALA A 257 -14.05 -2.78 0.91
CA ALA A 257 -14.80 -1.55 1.06
C ALA A 257 -16.12 -1.56 0.27
N THR A 258 -16.06 -1.99 -1.00
CA THR A 258 -17.22 -2.04 -1.89
C THR A 258 -18.26 -3.03 -1.37
N HIS A 259 -17.84 -4.26 -0.99
CA HIS A 259 -18.77 -5.27 -0.49
C HIS A 259 -19.47 -4.86 0.81
N LEU A 260 -18.77 -4.15 1.71
CA LEU A 260 -19.42 -3.61 2.91
C LEU A 260 -20.47 -2.55 2.55
N LEU A 261 -20.16 -1.65 1.61
CA LEU A 261 -21.10 -0.60 1.17
C LEU A 261 -22.30 -1.19 0.45
N ASP A 262 -22.09 -2.15 -0.45
CA ASP A 262 -23.14 -2.83 -1.22
C ASP A 262 -24.09 -3.60 -0.28
N ASN A 263 -23.58 -4.08 0.85
CA ASN A 263 -24.38 -4.74 1.91
C ASN A 263 -24.92 -3.76 2.97
N GLY A 264 -24.91 -2.45 2.69
CA GLY A 264 -25.59 -1.43 3.49
C GLY A 264 -24.78 -0.88 4.67
N ALA A 265 -23.46 -1.10 4.72
CA ALA A 265 -22.62 -0.45 5.71
C ALA A 265 -22.56 1.07 5.48
N ASP A 266 -22.58 1.85 6.56
CA ASP A 266 -22.42 3.29 6.49
C ASP A 266 -20.99 3.66 5.98
N LEU A 267 -20.90 4.61 5.05
CA LEU A 267 -19.63 5.04 4.45
C LEU A 267 -18.62 5.52 5.50
N ARG A 268 -19.07 6.19 6.56
CA ARG A 268 -18.19 6.68 7.64
C ARG A 268 -17.58 5.53 8.41
N VAL A 269 -18.36 4.48 8.66
CA VAL A 269 -17.87 3.26 9.32
C VAL A 269 -16.84 2.55 8.45
N VAL A 270 -17.08 2.43 7.15
CA VAL A 270 -16.08 1.84 6.21
C VAL A 270 -14.81 2.68 6.16
N GLN A 271 -14.91 4.00 6.15
CA GLN A 271 -13.74 4.91 6.20
C GLN A 271 -12.96 4.76 7.51
N GLU A 272 -13.65 4.58 8.64
CA GLU A 272 -13.05 4.32 9.96
C GLU A 272 -12.28 2.99 9.97
N LEU A 273 -12.90 1.90 9.50
CA LEU A 273 -12.27 0.59 9.35
C LEU A 273 -11.02 0.65 8.47
N LEU A 274 -11.06 1.43 7.42
CA LEU A 274 -9.94 1.62 6.49
C LEU A 274 -8.85 2.56 7.02
N GLY A 275 -9.11 3.36 8.05
CA GLY A 275 -8.18 4.35 8.58
C GLY A 275 -7.90 5.48 7.57
N HIS A 276 -8.95 6.13 7.06
CA HIS A 276 -8.86 7.31 6.19
C HIS A 276 -8.71 8.58 7.05
N GLU A 277 -7.67 9.38 6.80
CA GLU A 277 -7.23 10.52 7.61
C GLU A 277 -8.18 11.75 7.63
N ASN A 278 -9.19 11.80 6.76
CA ASN A 278 -10.01 13.01 6.57
C ASN A 278 -11.16 13.20 7.57
N LEU A 279 -11.30 12.33 8.56
CA LEU A 279 -12.25 12.55 9.64
C LEU A 279 -11.48 12.90 10.92
N GLN A 280 -11.51 14.17 11.31
CA GLN A 280 -11.05 14.69 12.59
C GLN A 280 -11.90 14.09 13.73
N THR A 281 -11.66 12.83 14.05
CA THR A 281 -12.17 12.24 15.29
C THR A 281 -11.09 11.33 15.86
N THR A 282 -10.29 11.90 16.74
CA THR A 282 -9.64 11.13 17.80
C THR A 282 -10.75 10.63 18.72
N GLN A 283 -11.59 9.72 18.22
CA GLN A 283 -12.50 8.97 19.09
C GLN A 283 -11.64 7.98 19.84
N ILE A 284 -11.55 8.17 21.15
CA ILE A 284 -11.08 7.15 22.08
C ILE A 284 -11.92 5.91 21.78
N TYR A 285 -11.27 4.82 21.32
CA TYR A 285 -11.94 3.55 21.06
C TYR A 285 -12.51 3.03 22.37
N THR A 286 -13.79 3.30 22.61
CA THR A 286 -14.54 2.75 23.74
C THR A 286 -15.09 1.37 23.35
N HIS A 287 -15.42 0.51 24.33
CA HIS A 287 -16.05 -0.78 24.05
C HIS A 287 -17.32 -0.63 23.18
N VAL A 288 -18.07 0.45 23.35
CA VAL A 288 -19.28 0.76 22.54
C VAL A 288 -18.96 0.99 21.06
N SER A 289 -17.81 1.59 20.75
CA SER A 289 -17.38 1.77 19.34
C SER A 289 -16.89 0.46 18.71
N GLN A 290 -16.28 -0.44 19.50
CA GLN A 290 -15.84 -1.76 19.06
C GLN A 290 -17.01 -2.66 18.70
N ASP A 291 -18.03 -2.72 19.58
CA ASP A 291 -19.26 -3.49 19.32
C ASP A 291 -19.99 -2.99 18.07
N ARG A 292 -19.98 -1.68 17.83
CA ARG A 292 -20.55 -1.10 16.61
C ARG A 292 -19.81 -1.56 15.36
N LEU A 293 -18.48 -1.52 15.36
CA LEU A 293 -17.66 -1.96 14.22
C LEU A 293 -17.80 -3.47 13.99
N ALA A 294 -17.79 -4.28 15.05
CA ALA A 294 -17.99 -5.71 14.98
C ALA A 294 -19.38 -6.05 14.38
N ASN A 295 -20.44 -5.39 14.85
CA ASN A 295 -21.79 -5.56 14.31
C ASN A 295 -21.89 -5.19 12.82
N VAL A 296 -21.17 -4.17 12.36
CA VAL A 296 -21.19 -3.80 10.94
C VAL A 296 -20.49 -4.87 10.10
N VAL A 297 -19.32 -5.35 10.52
CA VAL A 297 -18.60 -6.43 9.82
C VAL A 297 -19.45 -7.71 9.85
N GLU A 298 -20.05 -8.07 10.98
CA GLU A 298 -20.89 -9.25 11.09
C GLU A 298 -22.13 -9.20 10.19
N LYS A 299 -22.75 -8.04 10.04
CA LYS A 299 -23.97 -7.87 9.23
C LYS A 299 -23.68 -7.64 7.74
N ALA A 300 -22.65 -6.89 7.43
CA ALA A 300 -22.38 -6.39 6.09
C ALA A 300 -21.23 -7.11 5.37
N HIS A 301 -20.30 -7.77 6.09
CA HIS A 301 -19.27 -8.53 5.41
C HIS A 301 -19.84 -9.85 4.84
N PRO A 302 -19.71 -10.15 3.53
CA PRO A 302 -20.32 -11.33 2.92
C PRO A 302 -19.98 -12.64 3.65
N ASN A 303 -18.71 -12.83 3.99
CA ASN A 303 -18.21 -14.06 4.61
C ASN A 303 -18.55 -14.23 6.10
N SER A 304 -19.15 -13.22 6.72
CA SER A 304 -19.65 -13.37 8.10
C SER A 304 -20.89 -14.24 8.19
N LYS A 305 -21.66 -14.35 7.08
CA LYS A 305 -22.93 -15.08 6.98
C LYS A 305 -22.78 -16.50 6.40
N THR A 306 -21.59 -16.85 5.90
CA THR A 306 -21.35 -18.15 5.30
C THR A 306 -21.20 -19.21 6.39
N ASN A 307 -22.32 -19.79 6.84
CA ASN A 307 -22.32 -21.08 7.54
C ASN A 307 -21.93 -22.13 6.50
N HIS A 308 -20.78 -22.76 6.67
CA HIS A 308 -20.41 -23.93 5.87
C HIS A 308 -21.48 -25.04 6.08
N LYS A 309 -22.14 -25.42 4.97
CA LYS A 309 -22.76 -26.73 4.88
C LYS A 309 -21.68 -27.79 4.72
#